data_15fa00778957e9892f8bd9292894495d
#
_entry.id   15fa00778957e9892f8bd9292894495d
#
_cell.length_a   1.000
_cell.length_b   1.000
_cell.length_c   1.000
_cell.angle_alpha   90.00
_cell.angle_beta   90.00
_cell.angle_gamma   90.00
#
_symmetry.space_group_name_H-M   'P 1'
#
loop_
_entity.id
_entity.type
_entity.pdbx_description
1 polymer ?
#
loop_
_entity_poly.entity_id
_entity_poly.type
_entity_poly.pdbx_seq_one_letter_code
_entity_poly.pdbx_strand_id
1 'polypeptide(L)'
;NYTGEFNYNFAYDMTTRQPGSTLKPLIDYGPAIEYLKWSTGQTTVDEKITYSGSDQVIGNWDGRYLGTMTVREALYTSRNIPAVKTFREVGPDRAKEFLGNLGIESSGLTESEALGGGRVNISPVQMAASYAAFGNNGTYNSPHAITKIVFRDGKTSKSFKPESKKAMSDYTAYMVTDILRDVVSNKRNASAPRAAVAGVDIAGKTGTTNYGSDEFEKFNLKSGSVPDSWFTGYTTNYSIAIWGGYSQRKDAITTWEERWLPQTLFKSIMTELNQHNPSSSFKQPSSVVSASIVVGSNPLKLANEYTPATQKATELFVKGTEPTEYTEEFVPQNLDSPTSLQASYNEAAQLADVSWSHSSLDGSGEDTDPVTFEVSMKVDGGPATVISTTSATAIQVPNIERGKEYTFTVTAISGDLRSDPAS
;
A
#
# COMPACT_ATOMS: atom_id res chain seq x y z
N ASN A 1 27.41 5.48 -31.50
CA ASN A 1 27.28 5.91 -32.90
C ASN A 1 27.48 4.67 -33.78
N TYR A 2 26.39 4.10 -34.26
CA TYR A 2 26.42 3.09 -35.31
C TYR A 2 26.47 3.80 -36.69
N THR A 3 27.49 3.53 -37.45
CA THR A 3 27.70 4.09 -38.81
C THR A 3 27.51 3.03 -39.92
N GLY A 4 26.65 2.02 -39.65
CA GLY A 4 26.37 0.94 -40.61
C GLY A 4 25.12 1.22 -41.48
N GLU A 5 24.98 0.53 -42.59
CA GLU A 5 23.84 0.63 -43.52
C GLU A 5 22.53 0.14 -42.86
N PHE A 6 22.59 -0.67 -41.79
CA PHE A 6 21.44 -1.12 -40.99
C PHE A 6 21.64 -0.73 -39.52
N ASN A 7 20.99 0.35 -39.10
CA ASN A 7 21.06 0.85 -37.74
C ASN A 7 19.94 0.22 -36.90
N TYR A 8 20.32 -0.65 -35.94
CA TYR A 8 19.40 -1.15 -34.91
C TYR A 8 19.13 -0.04 -33.88
N ASN A 9 17.87 0.35 -33.75
CA ASN A 9 17.44 1.33 -32.76
C ASN A 9 16.92 0.62 -31.51
N PHE A 10 17.75 0.53 -30.45
CA PHE A 10 17.36 -0.13 -29.19
C PHE A 10 16.10 0.47 -28.55
N ALA A 11 15.80 1.73 -28.78
CA ALA A 11 14.59 2.32 -28.22
C ALA A 11 13.30 1.84 -28.89
N TYR A 12 13.38 1.38 -30.15
CA TYR A 12 12.22 1.01 -30.97
C TYR A 12 12.21 -0.48 -31.34
N ASP A 13 13.36 -0.98 -31.82
CA ASP A 13 13.48 -2.33 -32.39
C ASP A 13 13.74 -3.43 -31.34
N MET A 14 13.93 -3.06 -30.07
CA MET A 14 14.26 -4.00 -29.02
C MET A 14 13.05 -4.89 -28.68
N THR A 15 13.14 -6.16 -29.03
CA THR A 15 12.08 -7.15 -28.83
C THR A 15 12.51 -8.33 -27.96
N THR A 16 13.70 -8.25 -27.34
CA THR A 16 14.33 -9.39 -26.65
C THR A 16 14.66 -9.12 -25.18
N ARG A 17 14.19 -7.99 -24.62
CA ARG A 17 14.50 -7.59 -23.26
C ARG A 17 13.25 -7.57 -22.39
N GLN A 18 13.37 -8.28 -21.28
CA GLN A 18 12.33 -8.34 -20.26
C GLN A 18 12.29 -7.03 -19.46
N PRO A 19 11.08 -6.55 -19.11
CA PRO A 19 10.91 -5.25 -18.44
C PRO A 19 11.20 -5.29 -16.92
N GLY A 20 11.27 -6.48 -16.30
CA GLY A 20 11.36 -6.59 -14.86
C GLY A 20 10.17 -5.90 -14.17
N SER A 21 10.39 -5.42 -12.97
CA SER A 21 9.34 -4.82 -12.14
C SER A 21 8.65 -3.57 -12.73
N THR A 22 9.08 -3.02 -13.88
CA THR A 22 8.31 -2.00 -14.59
C THR A 22 6.99 -2.54 -15.15
N LEU A 23 6.84 -3.86 -15.24
CA LEU A 23 5.59 -4.48 -15.70
C LEU A 23 4.51 -4.51 -14.59
N LYS A 24 4.84 -4.45 -13.31
CA LYS A 24 3.91 -4.57 -12.20
C LYS A 24 2.71 -3.61 -12.24
N PRO A 25 2.86 -2.31 -12.55
CA PRO A 25 1.70 -1.43 -12.71
C PRO A 25 0.79 -1.83 -13.88
N LEU A 26 1.32 -2.54 -14.89
CA LEU A 26 0.62 -2.85 -16.13
C LEU A 26 -0.15 -4.18 -16.10
N ILE A 27 0.25 -5.14 -15.25
CA ILE A 27 -0.37 -6.48 -15.22
C ILE A 27 -0.85 -6.92 -13.84
N ASP A 28 -0.38 -6.29 -12.76
CA ASP A 28 -0.78 -6.63 -11.40
C ASP A 28 -1.72 -5.55 -10.84
N TYR A 29 -1.18 -4.39 -10.48
CA TYR A 29 -1.88 -3.37 -9.69
C TYR A 29 -2.87 -2.53 -10.50
N GLY A 30 -2.54 -2.16 -11.75
CA GLY A 30 -3.48 -1.47 -12.63
C GLY A 30 -4.75 -2.29 -12.87
N PRO A 31 -4.65 -3.54 -13.35
CA PRO A 31 -5.80 -4.42 -13.50
C PRO A 31 -6.55 -4.70 -12.18
N ALA A 32 -5.86 -4.81 -11.03
CA ALA A 32 -6.51 -4.99 -9.74
C ALA A 32 -7.41 -3.80 -9.38
N ILE A 33 -6.95 -2.57 -9.59
CA ILE A 33 -7.76 -1.38 -9.38
C ILE A 33 -8.89 -1.30 -10.42
N GLU A 34 -8.59 -1.58 -11.72
CA GLU A 34 -9.58 -1.48 -12.79
C GLU A 34 -10.74 -2.46 -12.64
N TYR A 35 -10.42 -3.75 -12.48
CA TYR A 35 -11.41 -4.81 -12.54
C TYR A 35 -11.93 -5.26 -11.18
N LEU A 36 -11.10 -5.21 -10.13
CA LEU A 36 -11.47 -5.64 -8.78
C LEU A 36 -11.83 -4.47 -7.85
N LYS A 37 -11.66 -3.22 -8.32
CA LYS A 37 -11.91 -2.00 -7.53
C LYS A 37 -11.08 -1.93 -6.24
N TRP A 38 -9.87 -2.49 -6.27
CA TRP A 38 -8.97 -2.43 -5.13
C TRP A 38 -8.61 -0.98 -4.79
N SER A 39 -8.57 -0.71 -3.49
CA SER A 39 -8.02 0.55 -2.98
C SER A 39 -6.50 0.50 -2.96
N THR A 40 -5.84 1.65 -2.84
CA THR A 40 -4.40 1.70 -2.58
C THR A 40 -4.05 1.15 -1.19
N GLY A 41 -5.03 1.09 -0.29
CA GLY A 41 -4.94 0.53 1.06
C GLY A 41 -5.29 -0.95 1.16
N GLN A 42 -5.63 -1.63 0.06
CA GLN A 42 -5.89 -3.08 0.07
C GLN A 42 -4.75 -3.81 0.75
N THR A 43 -5.09 -4.64 1.74
CA THR A 43 -4.11 -5.40 2.52
C THR A 43 -3.56 -6.58 1.73
N THR A 44 -2.26 -6.78 1.79
CA THR A 44 -1.54 -7.94 1.26
C THR A 44 -0.48 -8.39 2.26
N VAL A 45 0.01 -9.63 2.13
CA VAL A 45 1.03 -10.18 3.02
C VAL A 45 2.25 -10.61 2.21
N ASP A 46 3.39 -10.02 2.55
CA ASP A 46 4.70 -10.37 1.98
C ASP A 46 5.34 -11.49 2.82
N GLU A 47 5.12 -12.73 2.40
CA GLU A 47 5.53 -13.96 3.08
C GLU A 47 6.08 -14.98 2.08
N LYS A 48 6.73 -16.04 2.56
CA LYS A 48 7.27 -17.07 1.68
C LYS A 48 6.17 -17.82 0.92
N ILE A 49 6.21 -17.77 -0.41
CA ILE A 49 5.32 -18.53 -1.31
C ILE A 49 6.13 -19.20 -2.42
N THR A 50 5.50 -20.13 -3.14
CA THR A 50 6.04 -20.77 -4.34
C THR A 50 5.20 -20.40 -5.57
N TYR A 51 5.76 -20.61 -6.76
CA TYR A 51 4.99 -20.57 -8.00
C TYR A 51 3.93 -21.67 -7.99
N SER A 52 2.77 -21.40 -8.59
CA SER A 52 1.68 -22.37 -8.68
C SER A 52 2.14 -23.63 -9.42
N GLY A 53 1.89 -24.80 -8.82
CA GLY A 53 2.27 -26.09 -9.38
C GLY A 53 3.79 -26.39 -9.35
N SER A 54 4.56 -25.67 -8.51
CA SER A 54 6.01 -25.83 -8.38
C SER A 54 6.48 -25.64 -6.94
N ASP A 55 7.59 -26.28 -6.57
CA ASP A 55 8.27 -26.04 -5.30
C ASP A 55 9.24 -24.85 -5.35
N GLN A 56 9.36 -24.19 -6.49
CA GLN A 56 10.25 -23.04 -6.66
C GLN A 56 9.74 -21.85 -5.85
N VAL A 57 10.55 -21.40 -4.89
CA VAL A 57 10.25 -20.28 -4.01
C VAL A 57 10.38 -18.96 -4.76
N ILE A 58 9.40 -18.07 -4.54
CA ILE A 58 9.46 -16.69 -5.02
C ILE A 58 10.18 -15.84 -3.98
N GLY A 59 11.29 -15.22 -4.39
CA GLY A 59 12.10 -14.36 -3.54
C GLY A 59 11.86 -12.87 -3.80
N ASN A 60 12.03 -12.06 -2.77
CA ASN A 60 12.17 -10.62 -2.92
C ASN A 60 13.62 -10.25 -3.26
N TRP A 61 13.80 -9.06 -3.84
CA TRP A 61 15.10 -8.55 -4.28
C TRP A 61 16.14 -8.41 -3.14
N ASP A 62 15.69 -8.28 -1.90
CA ASP A 62 16.49 -8.14 -0.68
C ASP A 62 16.55 -9.42 0.16
N GLY A 63 15.90 -10.50 -0.29
CA GLY A 63 15.81 -11.77 0.41
C GLY A 63 14.96 -11.75 1.70
N ARG A 64 14.18 -10.68 1.95
CA ARG A 64 13.38 -10.50 3.16
C ARG A 64 11.89 -10.61 2.86
N TYR A 65 11.12 -10.92 3.90
CA TYR A 65 9.66 -10.87 3.92
C TYR A 65 9.24 -9.86 4.99
N LEU A 66 8.34 -8.95 4.65
CA LEU A 66 7.99 -7.81 5.51
C LEU A 66 6.62 -7.95 6.18
N GLY A 67 5.91 -9.06 5.94
CA GLY A 67 4.60 -9.31 6.53
C GLY A 67 3.47 -8.47 5.92
N THR A 68 2.52 -8.09 6.74
CA THR A 68 1.32 -7.34 6.33
C THR A 68 1.66 -5.92 5.90
N MET A 69 1.14 -5.51 4.73
CA MET A 69 1.33 -4.18 4.17
C MET A 69 0.18 -3.78 3.25
N THR A 70 0.12 -2.52 2.84
CA THR A 70 -0.82 -2.06 1.83
C THR A 70 -0.30 -2.35 0.41
N VAL A 71 -1.20 -2.42 -0.56
CA VAL A 71 -0.86 -2.47 -1.99
C VAL A 71 0.03 -1.28 -2.39
N ARG A 72 -0.21 -0.10 -1.81
CA ARG A 72 0.66 1.06 -1.99
C ARG A 72 2.11 0.74 -1.60
N GLU A 73 2.32 0.26 -0.38
CA GLU A 73 3.65 -0.07 0.11
C GLU A 73 4.31 -1.17 -0.73
N ALA A 74 3.55 -2.19 -1.09
CA ALA A 74 4.01 -3.30 -1.91
C ALA A 74 4.53 -2.83 -3.28
N LEU A 75 3.83 -1.89 -3.94
CA LEU A 75 4.21 -1.41 -5.27
C LEU A 75 5.38 -0.42 -5.21
N TYR A 76 5.39 0.57 -4.28
CA TYR A 76 6.49 1.54 -4.27
C TYR A 76 7.82 0.94 -3.76
N THR A 77 7.77 -0.07 -2.89
CA THR A 77 8.94 -0.85 -2.46
C THR A 77 9.28 -2.00 -3.43
N SER A 78 8.43 -2.20 -4.44
CA SER A 78 8.62 -3.20 -5.50
C SER A 78 8.66 -4.66 -5.01
N ARG A 79 7.86 -5.03 -3.99
CA ARG A 79 7.81 -6.41 -3.46
C ARG A 79 7.32 -7.39 -4.53
N ASN A 80 7.92 -8.57 -4.55
CA ASN A 80 7.62 -9.61 -5.54
C ASN A 80 6.41 -10.45 -5.13
N ILE A 81 6.37 -10.88 -3.87
CA ILE A 81 5.30 -11.76 -3.40
C ILE A 81 3.92 -11.08 -3.48
N PRO A 82 3.74 -9.83 -3.00
CA PRO A 82 2.50 -9.10 -3.20
C PRO A 82 2.09 -8.94 -4.67
N ALA A 83 3.06 -8.72 -5.58
CA ALA A 83 2.78 -8.62 -7.01
C ALA A 83 2.21 -9.93 -7.57
N VAL A 84 2.83 -11.08 -7.25
CA VAL A 84 2.32 -12.39 -7.68
C VAL A 84 0.95 -12.69 -7.07
N LYS A 85 0.73 -12.39 -5.79
CA LYS A 85 -0.60 -12.54 -5.15
C LYS A 85 -1.64 -11.69 -5.86
N THR A 86 -1.33 -10.43 -6.16
CA THR A 86 -2.22 -9.53 -6.90
C THR A 86 -2.53 -10.08 -8.30
N PHE A 87 -1.51 -10.57 -9.01
CA PHE A 87 -1.71 -11.20 -10.32
C PHE A 87 -2.64 -12.42 -10.25
N ARG A 88 -2.50 -13.25 -9.21
CA ARG A 88 -3.40 -14.42 -8.98
C ARG A 88 -4.86 -13.99 -8.81
N GLU A 89 -5.11 -12.92 -8.05
CA GLU A 89 -6.46 -12.37 -7.84
C GLU A 89 -7.03 -11.75 -9.12
N VAL A 90 -6.21 -11.02 -9.88
CA VAL A 90 -6.61 -10.44 -11.17
C VAL A 90 -6.93 -11.53 -12.19
N GLY A 91 -6.10 -12.53 -12.28
CA GLY A 91 -6.12 -13.58 -13.28
C GLY A 91 -5.44 -13.19 -14.60
N PRO A 92 -4.88 -14.18 -15.32
CA PRO A 92 -4.07 -13.94 -16.53
C PRO A 92 -4.85 -13.29 -17.67
N ASP A 93 -6.15 -13.57 -17.81
CA ASP A 93 -6.95 -13.02 -18.92
C ASP A 93 -7.20 -11.52 -18.75
N ARG A 94 -7.58 -11.05 -17.56
CA ARG A 94 -7.76 -9.62 -17.26
C ARG A 94 -6.44 -8.86 -17.34
N ALA A 95 -5.35 -9.45 -16.83
CA ALA A 95 -4.02 -8.87 -16.94
C ALA A 95 -3.59 -8.72 -18.41
N LYS A 96 -3.86 -9.73 -19.25
CA LYS A 96 -3.59 -9.70 -20.69
C LYS A 96 -4.43 -8.65 -21.42
N GLU A 97 -5.72 -8.56 -21.10
CA GLU A 97 -6.62 -7.55 -21.66
C GLU A 97 -6.14 -6.14 -21.34
N PHE A 98 -5.82 -5.88 -20.08
CA PHE A 98 -5.31 -4.57 -19.65
C PHE A 98 -3.99 -4.21 -20.36
N LEU A 99 -3.06 -5.16 -20.47
CA LEU A 99 -1.80 -4.99 -21.18
C LEU A 99 -2.03 -4.69 -22.68
N GLY A 100 -2.93 -5.41 -23.33
CA GLY A 100 -3.33 -5.19 -24.71
C GLY A 100 -3.98 -3.81 -24.94
N ASN A 101 -4.75 -3.32 -23.95
CA ASN A 101 -5.28 -1.95 -24.00
C ASN A 101 -4.18 -0.89 -23.95
N LEU A 102 -3.01 -1.22 -23.41
CA LEU A 102 -1.82 -0.37 -23.37
C LEU A 102 -0.86 -0.57 -24.56
N GLY A 103 -1.32 -1.28 -25.60
CA GLY A 103 -0.55 -1.48 -26.83
C GLY A 103 0.55 -2.54 -26.74
N ILE A 104 0.50 -3.42 -25.77
CA ILE A 104 1.47 -4.51 -25.57
C ILE A 104 0.75 -5.85 -25.77
N GLU A 105 1.09 -6.53 -26.87
CA GLU A 105 0.54 -7.86 -27.16
C GLU A 105 1.30 -8.95 -26.41
N SER A 106 0.57 -9.96 -25.94
CA SER A 106 1.11 -11.16 -25.30
C SER A 106 0.37 -12.41 -25.71
N SER A 107 1.07 -13.49 -25.95
CA SER A 107 0.47 -14.80 -26.25
C SER A 107 -0.20 -15.44 -25.03
N GLY A 108 0.20 -15.04 -23.83
CA GLY A 108 -0.31 -15.49 -22.54
C GLY A 108 0.54 -14.95 -21.39
N LEU A 109 -0.02 -14.88 -20.21
CA LEU A 109 0.66 -14.41 -19.00
C LEU A 109 0.64 -15.52 -17.95
N THR A 110 1.73 -15.61 -17.20
CA THR A 110 1.90 -16.51 -16.05
C THR A 110 2.43 -15.71 -14.85
N GLU A 111 2.62 -16.33 -13.72
CA GLU A 111 3.17 -15.68 -12.53
C GLU A 111 4.61 -15.15 -12.74
N SER A 112 5.34 -15.65 -13.72
CA SER A 112 6.67 -15.09 -14.07
C SER A 112 6.57 -13.69 -14.64
N GLU A 113 5.53 -13.42 -15.44
CA GLU A 113 5.28 -12.09 -15.99
C GLU A 113 4.87 -11.09 -14.90
N ALA A 114 4.23 -11.52 -13.81
CA ALA A 114 3.96 -10.65 -12.65
C ALA A 114 5.21 -9.98 -12.07
N LEU A 115 6.37 -10.59 -12.29
CA LEU A 115 7.67 -10.03 -11.90
C LEU A 115 8.41 -9.36 -13.07
N GLY A 116 7.80 -9.35 -14.24
CA GLY A 116 8.40 -8.82 -15.46
C GLY A 116 9.44 -9.75 -16.10
N GLY A 117 9.40 -11.04 -15.75
CA GLY A 117 10.11 -12.13 -16.41
C GLY A 117 9.29 -12.73 -17.55
N GLY A 118 9.50 -14.01 -17.83
CA GLY A 118 8.69 -14.78 -18.77
C GLY A 118 8.82 -14.33 -20.22
N ARG A 119 7.71 -14.24 -20.94
CA ARG A 119 7.64 -14.09 -22.39
C ARG A 119 7.39 -12.64 -22.85
N VAL A 120 7.05 -11.72 -21.93
CA VAL A 120 6.81 -10.32 -22.30
C VAL A 120 8.14 -9.61 -22.45
N ASN A 121 8.45 -9.24 -23.70
CA ASN A 121 9.56 -8.38 -24.03
C ASN A 121 9.00 -7.04 -24.54
N ILE A 122 9.66 -5.94 -24.24
CA ILE A 122 9.13 -4.61 -24.50
C ILE A 122 10.25 -3.65 -24.87
N SER A 123 9.98 -2.77 -25.84
CA SER A 123 10.90 -1.68 -26.18
C SER A 123 10.69 -0.45 -25.27
N PRO A 124 11.70 0.42 -25.11
CA PRO A 124 11.53 1.68 -24.39
C PRO A 124 10.37 2.54 -24.90
N VAL A 125 10.14 2.59 -26.20
CA VAL A 125 9.02 3.35 -26.79
C VAL A 125 7.67 2.78 -26.37
N GLN A 126 7.50 1.46 -26.41
CA GLN A 126 6.27 0.81 -25.96
C GLN A 126 6.06 1.04 -24.45
N MET A 127 7.11 0.91 -23.65
CA MET A 127 7.05 1.14 -22.21
C MET A 127 6.66 2.60 -21.89
N ALA A 128 7.28 3.59 -22.56
CA ALA A 128 6.95 4.99 -22.40
C ALA A 128 5.50 5.30 -22.80
N ALA A 129 5.01 4.72 -23.89
CA ALA A 129 3.63 4.89 -24.35
C ALA A 129 2.61 4.28 -23.38
N SER A 130 2.90 3.10 -22.82
CA SER A 130 2.03 2.46 -21.82
C SER A 130 1.92 3.28 -20.54
N TYR A 131 3.03 3.81 -20.04
CA TYR A 131 3.04 4.67 -18.86
C TYR A 131 2.42 6.06 -19.11
N ALA A 132 2.54 6.60 -20.32
CA ALA A 132 1.87 7.83 -20.71
C ALA A 132 0.34 7.76 -20.50
N ALA A 133 -0.26 6.59 -20.65
CA ALA A 133 -1.70 6.40 -20.44
C ALA A 133 -2.12 6.71 -18.97
N PHE A 134 -1.30 6.41 -17.97
CA PHE A 134 -1.57 6.80 -16.59
C PHE A 134 -1.56 8.32 -16.43
N GLY A 135 -0.56 9.02 -16.98
CA GLY A 135 -0.46 10.49 -16.94
C GLY A 135 -1.52 11.18 -17.79
N ASN A 136 -2.17 10.47 -18.71
CA ASN A 136 -3.19 10.95 -19.63
C ASN A 136 -4.61 10.46 -19.26
N ASN A 137 -4.92 10.41 -17.98
CA ASN A 137 -6.25 10.04 -17.43
C ASN A 137 -6.78 8.70 -18.01
N GLY A 138 -5.91 7.74 -18.26
CA GLY A 138 -6.27 6.42 -18.77
C GLY A 138 -6.44 6.32 -20.29
N THR A 139 -6.03 7.33 -21.05
CA THR A 139 -6.07 7.31 -22.52
C THR A 139 -4.70 6.93 -23.06
N TYR A 140 -4.64 5.81 -23.78
CA TYR A 140 -3.47 5.36 -24.51
C TYR A 140 -3.43 5.99 -25.90
N ASN A 141 -2.26 6.50 -26.29
CA ASN A 141 -1.97 6.97 -27.63
C ASN A 141 -0.87 6.10 -28.25
N SER A 142 -1.09 5.58 -29.45
CA SER A 142 -0.07 4.80 -30.14
C SER A 142 1.15 5.67 -30.47
N PRO A 143 2.39 5.18 -30.22
CA PRO A 143 3.59 5.95 -30.53
C PRO A 143 3.70 6.20 -32.05
N HIS A 144 4.06 7.42 -32.42
CA HIS A 144 4.31 7.79 -33.81
C HIS A 144 5.41 8.87 -33.89
N ALA A 145 6.28 8.76 -34.87
CA ALA A 145 7.42 9.66 -35.01
C ALA A 145 7.13 10.86 -35.95
N ILE A 146 6.13 10.73 -36.81
CA ILE A 146 5.82 11.74 -37.84
C ILE A 146 4.46 12.34 -37.57
N THR A 147 4.41 13.63 -37.27
CA THR A 147 3.16 14.38 -37.07
C THR A 147 2.68 15.12 -38.31
N LYS A 148 3.61 15.53 -39.20
CA LYS A 148 3.29 16.25 -40.41
C LYS A 148 4.38 16.06 -41.44
N ILE A 149 3.98 15.88 -42.70
CA ILE A 149 4.84 15.94 -43.87
C ILE A 149 4.43 17.18 -44.69
N VAL A 150 5.38 18.04 -44.98
CA VAL A 150 5.21 19.16 -45.94
C VAL A 150 5.93 18.75 -47.21
N PHE A 151 5.19 18.74 -48.32
CA PHE A 151 5.76 18.35 -49.62
C PHE A 151 6.63 19.47 -50.21
N ARG A 152 7.39 19.14 -51.28
CA ARG A 152 8.36 20.05 -51.88
C ARG A 152 7.75 21.34 -52.46
N ASP A 153 6.46 21.34 -52.78
CA ASP A 153 5.72 22.52 -53.25
C ASP A 153 5.52 23.59 -52.15
N GLY A 154 5.86 23.26 -50.88
CA GLY A 154 5.71 24.13 -49.70
C GLY A 154 4.27 24.43 -49.30
N LYS A 155 3.28 23.95 -50.07
CA LYS A 155 1.84 24.22 -49.88
C LYS A 155 1.08 22.98 -49.46
N THR A 156 1.39 21.85 -50.06
CA THR A 156 0.73 20.56 -49.74
C THR A 156 1.30 19.99 -48.46
N SER A 157 0.44 19.57 -47.56
CA SER A 157 0.89 18.86 -46.32
C SER A 157 -0.07 17.74 -45.94
N LYS A 158 0.49 16.69 -45.31
CA LYS A 158 -0.27 15.59 -44.75
C LYS A 158 0.05 15.52 -43.25
N SER A 159 -0.98 15.59 -42.41
CA SER A 159 -0.88 15.45 -40.97
C SER A 159 -1.24 14.03 -40.56
N PHE A 160 -0.58 13.56 -39.51
CA PHE A 160 -0.81 12.27 -38.87
C PHE A 160 -1.19 12.51 -37.41
N LYS A 161 -2.15 11.72 -36.91
CA LYS A 161 -2.55 11.71 -35.53
C LYS A 161 -2.35 10.30 -34.98
N PRO A 162 -2.00 10.14 -33.69
CA PRO A 162 -1.94 8.83 -33.06
C PRO A 162 -3.34 8.18 -33.03
N GLU A 163 -3.38 6.88 -33.08
CA GLU A 163 -4.56 6.15 -32.67
C GLU A 163 -4.69 6.28 -31.16
N SER A 164 -5.86 6.77 -30.72
CA SER A 164 -6.16 6.98 -29.28
C SER A 164 -7.30 6.07 -28.86
N LYS A 165 -7.13 5.42 -27.71
CA LYS A 165 -8.19 4.62 -27.10
C LYS A 165 -8.20 4.77 -25.58
N LYS A 166 -9.37 4.65 -24.97
CA LYS A 166 -9.49 4.52 -23.52
C LYS A 166 -8.94 3.16 -23.11
N ALA A 167 -7.81 3.15 -22.39
CA ALA A 167 -7.15 1.93 -21.97
C ALA A 167 -7.58 1.51 -20.55
N MET A 168 -7.93 2.47 -19.70
CA MET A 168 -8.38 2.27 -18.32
C MET A 168 -9.23 3.46 -17.86
N SER A 169 -9.90 3.31 -16.75
CA SER A 169 -10.65 4.37 -16.08
C SER A 169 -9.71 5.44 -15.51
N ASP A 170 -10.22 6.66 -15.31
CA ASP A 170 -9.47 7.77 -14.73
C ASP A 170 -9.06 7.50 -13.27
N TYR A 171 -9.89 6.79 -12.50
CA TYR A 171 -9.55 6.38 -11.14
C TYR A 171 -8.37 5.42 -11.13
N THR A 172 -8.30 4.43 -12.04
CA THR A 172 -7.16 3.51 -12.12
C THR A 172 -5.89 4.27 -12.49
N ALA A 173 -5.97 5.14 -13.49
CA ALA A 173 -4.85 5.95 -13.92
C ALA A 173 -4.30 6.81 -12.78
N TYR A 174 -5.18 7.49 -12.03
CA TYR A 174 -4.77 8.35 -10.92
C TYR A 174 -4.25 7.56 -9.72
N MET A 175 -4.94 6.51 -9.29
CA MET A 175 -4.55 5.72 -8.11
C MET A 175 -3.20 5.03 -8.32
N VAL A 176 -2.94 4.49 -9.52
CA VAL A 176 -1.61 3.96 -9.88
C VAL A 176 -0.57 5.08 -9.91
N THR A 177 -0.88 6.23 -10.51
CA THR A 177 0.02 7.40 -10.55
C THR A 177 0.40 7.84 -9.14
N ASP A 178 -0.55 7.91 -8.22
CA ASP A 178 -0.33 8.34 -6.85
C ASP A 178 0.63 7.38 -6.11
N ILE A 179 0.49 6.07 -6.28
CA ILE A 179 1.47 5.10 -5.76
C ILE A 179 2.85 5.28 -6.44
N LEU A 180 2.89 5.50 -7.75
CA LEU A 180 4.14 5.65 -8.49
C LEU A 180 4.89 6.96 -8.16
N ARG A 181 4.22 7.98 -7.62
CA ARG A 181 4.85 9.16 -7.02
C ARG A 181 5.67 8.79 -5.78
N ASP A 182 5.17 7.86 -4.98
CA ASP A 182 5.89 7.35 -3.81
C ASP A 182 7.19 6.63 -4.17
N VAL A 183 7.27 6.00 -5.33
CA VAL A 183 8.49 5.35 -5.87
C VAL A 183 9.64 6.35 -6.00
N VAL A 184 9.34 7.59 -6.40
CA VAL A 184 10.33 8.66 -6.67
C VAL A 184 10.53 9.55 -5.44
N SER A 185 9.72 9.40 -4.41
CA SER A 185 9.74 10.21 -3.19
C SER A 185 10.91 9.86 -2.25
N ASN A 186 11.04 10.62 -1.16
CA ASN A 186 11.96 10.32 -0.08
C ASN A 186 11.37 9.39 1.00
N LYS A 187 10.27 8.69 0.70
CA LYS A 187 9.71 7.68 1.62
C LYS A 187 10.73 6.58 1.89
N ARG A 188 10.66 6.01 3.09
CA ARG A 188 11.51 4.87 3.46
C ARG A 188 11.34 3.73 2.45
N ASN A 189 12.46 3.21 1.96
CA ASN A 189 12.51 2.13 0.96
C ASN A 189 11.91 2.47 -0.41
N ALA A 190 11.67 3.74 -0.74
CA ALA A 190 11.33 4.15 -2.09
C ALA A 190 12.40 3.69 -3.08
N SER A 191 11.99 3.09 -4.21
CA SER A 191 12.93 2.39 -5.09
C SER A 191 13.67 3.29 -6.09
N ALA A 192 13.23 4.55 -6.29
CA ALA A 192 13.82 5.47 -7.25
C ALA A 192 13.97 6.94 -6.81
N PRO A 193 14.45 7.26 -5.59
CA PRO A 193 14.60 8.66 -5.18
C PRO A 193 15.60 9.46 -6.04
N ARG A 194 16.49 8.77 -6.76
CA ARG A 194 17.44 9.41 -7.68
C ARG A 194 16.81 10.01 -8.94
N ALA A 195 15.61 9.57 -9.30
CA ALA A 195 14.87 10.11 -10.44
C ALA A 195 14.12 11.41 -10.11
N ALA A 196 14.06 11.80 -8.85
CA ALA A 196 13.35 13.00 -8.41
C ALA A 196 13.98 14.29 -8.97
N VAL A 197 13.13 15.18 -9.47
CA VAL A 197 13.48 16.54 -9.90
C VAL A 197 12.75 17.51 -8.96
N ALA A 198 13.50 18.46 -8.39
CA ALA A 198 12.91 19.42 -7.45
C ALA A 198 11.80 20.24 -8.12
N GLY A 199 10.65 20.34 -7.46
CA GLY A 199 9.49 21.10 -7.94
C GLY A 199 8.70 20.44 -9.08
N VAL A 200 9.04 19.23 -9.50
CA VAL A 200 8.33 18.48 -10.55
C VAL A 200 7.61 17.28 -9.94
N ASP A 201 6.32 17.16 -10.23
CA ASP A 201 5.50 16.02 -9.81
C ASP A 201 5.72 14.86 -10.79
N ILE A 202 6.45 13.84 -10.33
CA ILE A 202 6.90 12.70 -11.14
C ILE A 202 6.33 11.42 -10.56
N ALA A 203 5.80 10.57 -11.42
CA ALA A 203 5.47 9.19 -11.14
C ALA A 203 6.39 8.27 -11.96
N GLY A 204 6.81 7.13 -11.39
CA GLY A 204 7.71 6.24 -12.12
C GLY A 204 7.92 4.89 -11.45
N LYS A 205 8.63 4.00 -12.13
CA LYS A 205 8.91 2.64 -11.65
C LYS A 205 10.28 2.16 -12.13
N THR A 206 11.01 1.51 -11.27
CA THR A 206 12.22 0.77 -11.58
C THR A 206 11.91 -0.64 -12.08
N GLY A 207 12.80 -1.18 -12.90
CA GLY A 207 12.83 -2.60 -13.26
C GLY A 207 14.24 -3.12 -13.27
N THR A 208 14.41 -4.36 -12.86
CA THR A 208 15.67 -5.10 -12.95
C THR A 208 15.31 -6.55 -13.26
N THR A 209 16.04 -7.17 -14.16
CA THR A 209 15.88 -8.59 -14.48
C THR A 209 17.04 -9.38 -13.91
N ASN A 210 16.90 -10.70 -13.86
CA ASN A 210 17.90 -11.60 -13.35
C ASN A 210 18.40 -12.54 -14.46
N TYR A 211 19.61 -13.04 -14.28
CA TYR A 211 20.10 -14.19 -15.02
C TYR A 211 19.55 -15.49 -14.43
N GLY A 212 19.37 -16.51 -15.27
CA GLY A 212 19.18 -17.88 -14.80
C GLY A 212 20.45 -18.45 -14.19
N SER A 213 20.32 -19.49 -13.35
CA SER A 213 21.47 -20.15 -12.74
C SER A 213 22.45 -20.70 -13.76
N ASP A 214 21.94 -21.28 -14.84
CA ASP A 214 22.70 -21.78 -15.99
C ASP A 214 23.49 -20.70 -16.74
N GLU A 215 22.95 -19.47 -16.80
CA GLU A 215 23.59 -18.32 -17.43
C GLU A 215 24.77 -17.81 -16.59
N PHE A 216 24.69 -17.86 -15.25
CA PHE A 216 25.80 -17.48 -14.37
C PHE A 216 27.03 -18.34 -14.63
N GLU A 217 26.84 -19.64 -14.75
CA GLU A 217 27.95 -20.59 -15.07
C GLU A 217 28.43 -20.38 -16.50
N LYS A 218 27.49 -20.36 -17.47
CA LYS A 218 27.81 -20.24 -18.90
C LYS A 218 28.63 -19.01 -19.25
N PHE A 219 28.32 -17.86 -18.62
CA PHE A 219 28.94 -16.58 -18.90
C PHE A 219 30.00 -16.17 -17.88
N ASN A 220 30.27 -17.02 -16.86
CA ASN A 220 31.19 -16.74 -15.75
C ASN A 220 30.89 -15.38 -15.09
N LEU A 221 29.62 -15.15 -14.73
CA LEU A 221 29.15 -13.88 -14.19
C LEU A 221 29.49 -13.74 -12.71
N LYS A 222 29.76 -12.51 -12.28
CA LYS A 222 29.91 -12.20 -10.85
C LYS A 222 28.56 -12.29 -10.14
N SER A 223 28.57 -12.77 -8.90
CA SER A 223 27.37 -12.76 -8.05
C SER A 223 26.75 -11.35 -7.99
N GLY A 224 25.44 -11.28 -8.11
CA GLY A 224 24.71 -10.01 -8.13
C GLY A 224 24.71 -9.30 -9.48
N SER A 225 25.32 -9.83 -10.54
CA SER A 225 25.19 -9.29 -11.90
C SER A 225 23.74 -9.35 -12.39
N VAL A 226 23.34 -8.36 -13.19
CA VAL A 226 22.00 -8.30 -13.82
C VAL A 226 22.13 -7.93 -15.31
N PRO A 227 21.22 -8.45 -16.17
CA PRO A 227 21.29 -8.15 -17.60
C PRO A 227 20.66 -6.81 -17.96
N ASP A 228 19.67 -6.35 -17.20
CA ASP A 228 18.87 -5.18 -17.54
C ASP A 228 18.58 -4.33 -16.30
N SER A 229 18.63 -3.02 -16.47
CA SER A 229 18.13 -2.03 -15.54
C SER A 229 17.21 -1.07 -16.27
N TRP A 230 16.04 -0.84 -15.72
CA TRP A 230 15.00 0.02 -16.28
C TRP A 230 14.60 1.12 -15.32
N PHE A 231 14.27 2.25 -15.86
CA PHE A 231 13.43 3.24 -15.21
C PHE A 231 12.46 3.84 -16.23
N THR A 232 11.17 3.84 -15.87
CA THR A 232 10.13 4.51 -16.62
C THR A 232 9.45 5.50 -15.72
N GLY A 233 9.39 6.76 -16.14
CA GLY A 233 8.76 7.82 -15.37
C GLY A 233 8.03 8.80 -16.29
N TYR A 234 7.08 9.51 -15.70
CA TYR A 234 6.25 10.47 -16.43
C TYR A 234 5.80 11.64 -15.55
N THR A 235 5.40 12.69 -16.22
CA THR A 235 4.71 13.86 -15.70
C THR A 235 3.40 14.04 -16.47
N THR A 236 2.71 15.15 -16.30
CA THR A 236 1.54 15.49 -17.13
C THR A 236 1.87 15.85 -18.56
N ASN A 237 3.15 16.12 -18.90
CA ASN A 237 3.59 16.53 -20.22
C ASN A 237 4.47 15.49 -20.92
N TYR A 238 5.21 14.68 -20.20
CA TYR A 238 6.25 13.80 -20.75
C TYR A 238 6.19 12.40 -20.14
N SER A 239 6.50 11.40 -20.96
CA SER A 239 6.75 10.03 -20.51
C SER A 239 8.06 9.53 -21.13
N ILE A 240 8.96 9.02 -20.28
CA ILE A 240 10.30 8.60 -20.69
C ILE A 240 10.58 7.23 -20.09
N ALA A 241 10.98 6.28 -20.93
CA ALA A 241 11.50 4.99 -20.50
C ALA A 241 12.96 4.86 -20.90
N ILE A 242 13.79 4.46 -19.96
CA ILE A 242 15.22 4.27 -20.16
C ILE A 242 15.58 2.83 -19.79
N TRP A 243 16.19 2.15 -20.73
CA TRP A 243 16.83 0.86 -20.56
C TRP A 243 18.34 1.03 -20.48
N GLY A 244 18.96 0.44 -19.49
CA GLY A 244 20.40 0.28 -19.35
C GLY A 244 20.77 -1.20 -19.40
N GLY A 245 21.74 -1.53 -20.24
CA GLY A 245 22.19 -2.89 -20.44
C GLY A 245 23.19 -2.99 -21.59
N TYR A 246 23.56 -4.20 -21.93
CA TYR A 246 24.50 -4.49 -23.01
C TYR A 246 23.77 -5.22 -24.15
N SER A 247 24.25 -5.04 -25.38
CA SER A 247 23.68 -5.71 -26.56
C SER A 247 23.78 -7.24 -26.45
N GLN A 248 24.87 -7.73 -25.88
CA GLN A 248 25.08 -9.17 -25.66
C GLN A 248 24.79 -9.55 -24.23
N ARG A 249 24.04 -10.62 -24.04
CA ARG A 249 23.61 -11.10 -22.72
C ARG A 249 24.75 -11.61 -21.83
N LYS A 250 25.91 -11.95 -22.39
CA LYS A 250 27.11 -12.29 -21.63
C LYS A 250 27.76 -11.10 -20.92
N ASP A 251 27.48 -9.88 -21.41
CA ASP A 251 27.99 -8.65 -20.81
C ASP A 251 26.94 -8.16 -19.79
N ALA A 252 27.38 -7.95 -18.55
CA ALA A 252 26.47 -7.75 -17.43
C ALA A 252 26.69 -6.41 -16.74
N ILE A 253 25.62 -5.85 -16.22
CA ILE A 253 25.66 -4.77 -15.23
C ILE A 253 26.13 -5.35 -13.92
N THR A 254 27.24 -4.82 -13.38
CA THR A 254 27.94 -5.39 -12.22
C THR A 254 28.00 -4.44 -11.03
N THR A 255 27.74 -3.15 -11.22
CA THR A 255 27.84 -2.12 -10.19
C THR A 255 26.47 -1.47 -9.90
N TRP A 256 26.35 -0.85 -8.74
CA TRP A 256 25.15 -0.10 -8.40
C TRP A 256 25.02 1.19 -9.22
N GLU A 257 26.12 1.83 -9.56
CA GLU A 257 26.17 3.03 -10.40
C GLU A 257 25.58 2.75 -11.78
N GLU A 258 25.95 1.62 -12.40
CA GLU A 258 25.35 1.18 -13.65
C GLU A 258 23.85 0.90 -13.53
N ARG A 259 23.41 0.29 -12.42
CA ARG A 259 21.98 0.05 -12.17
C ARG A 259 21.18 1.33 -11.97
N TRP A 260 21.78 2.38 -11.41
CA TRP A 260 21.13 3.65 -11.20
C TRP A 260 21.17 4.57 -12.41
N LEU A 261 21.95 4.23 -13.42
CA LEU A 261 22.11 5.04 -14.63
C LEU A 261 20.76 5.44 -15.28
N PRO A 262 19.77 4.54 -15.46
CA PRO A 262 18.47 4.93 -15.99
C PRO A 262 17.75 6.02 -15.19
N GLN A 263 17.81 5.98 -13.87
CA GLN A 263 17.22 6.99 -12.99
C GLN A 263 17.94 8.34 -13.13
N THR A 264 19.28 8.30 -13.18
CA THR A 264 20.12 9.51 -13.30
C THR A 264 19.92 10.19 -14.65
N LEU A 265 19.86 9.42 -15.73
CA LEU A 265 19.59 9.94 -17.08
C LEU A 265 18.16 10.51 -17.17
N PHE A 266 17.17 9.79 -16.61
CA PHE A 266 15.80 10.30 -16.55
C PHE A 266 15.76 11.68 -15.86
N LYS A 267 16.39 11.80 -14.68
CA LYS A 267 16.45 13.06 -13.92
C LYS A 267 17.04 14.18 -14.77
N SER A 268 18.16 13.94 -15.47
CA SER A 268 18.83 14.94 -16.28
C SER A 268 17.95 15.40 -17.45
N ILE A 269 17.35 14.46 -18.17
CA ILE A 269 16.46 14.74 -19.29
C ILE A 269 15.20 15.48 -18.82
N MET A 270 14.56 14.98 -17.75
CA MET A 270 13.33 15.58 -17.22
C MET A 270 13.57 16.99 -16.67
N THR A 271 14.72 17.24 -16.05
CA THR A 271 15.10 18.57 -15.59
C THR A 271 15.15 19.55 -16.77
N GLU A 272 15.83 19.19 -17.85
CA GLU A 272 15.94 20.03 -19.06
C GLU A 272 14.57 20.27 -19.73
N LEU A 273 13.80 19.22 -19.93
CA LEU A 273 12.47 19.31 -20.54
C LEU A 273 11.54 20.20 -19.71
N ASN A 274 11.56 20.06 -18.39
CA ASN A 274 10.66 20.82 -17.52
C ASN A 274 11.06 22.30 -17.36
N GLN A 275 12.33 22.67 -17.62
CA GLN A 275 12.76 24.08 -17.72
C GLN A 275 12.14 24.78 -18.93
N HIS A 276 12.02 24.07 -20.05
CA HIS A 276 11.46 24.63 -21.30
C HIS A 276 9.92 24.59 -21.33
N ASN A 277 9.31 23.56 -20.77
CA ASN A 277 7.85 23.41 -20.74
C ASN A 277 7.43 22.73 -19.41
N PRO A 278 7.19 23.54 -18.37
CA PRO A 278 6.86 23.05 -17.03
C PRO A 278 5.61 22.17 -17.01
N SER A 279 5.72 21.03 -16.34
CA SER A 279 4.60 20.13 -16.10
C SER A 279 3.75 20.59 -14.92
N SER A 280 2.44 20.44 -15.00
CA SER A 280 1.54 20.65 -13.87
C SER A 280 1.54 19.42 -12.94
N SER A 281 1.03 19.60 -11.74
CA SER A 281 0.78 18.45 -10.84
C SER A 281 -0.35 17.57 -11.34
N PHE A 282 -0.29 16.28 -11.00
CA PHE A 282 -1.39 15.34 -11.25
C PHE A 282 -2.62 15.75 -10.42
N LYS A 283 -3.79 15.69 -11.03
CA LYS A 283 -5.05 16.08 -10.39
C LYS A 283 -5.91 14.87 -10.10
N GLN A 284 -6.37 14.77 -8.86
CA GLN A 284 -7.31 13.73 -8.46
C GLN A 284 -8.66 13.91 -9.17
N PRO A 285 -9.16 12.88 -9.88
CA PRO A 285 -10.47 12.93 -10.50
C PRO A 285 -11.58 12.78 -9.44
N SER A 286 -12.78 13.21 -9.77
CA SER A 286 -13.95 13.10 -8.87
C SER A 286 -14.43 11.66 -8.65
N SER A 287 -13.90 10.71 -9.43
CA SER A 287 -14.11 9.27 -9.29
C SER A 287 -13.26 8.62 -8.19
N VAL A 288 -12.31 9.38 -7.58
CA VAL A 288 -11.43 8.92 -6.50
C VAL A 288 -11.72 9.69 -5.23
N VAL A 289 -11.82 8.98 -4.11
CA VAL A 289 -11.96 9.53 -2.77
C VAL A 289 -10.84 9.00 -1.88
N SER A 290 -10.55 9.70 -0.78
CA SER A 290 -9.59 9.27 0.23
C SER A 290 -10.29 8.95 1.54
N ALA A 291 -9.81 7.94 2.25
CA ALA A 291 -10.26 7.58 3.58
C ALA A 291 -9.09 7.20 4.48
N SER A 292 -9.22 7.50 5.77
CA SER A 292 -8.24 7.06 6.78
C SER A 292 -8.64 5.68 7.27
N ILE A 293 -7.76 4.70 7.09
CA ILE A 293 -8.02 3.28 7.39
C ILE A 293 -7.05 2.73 8.41
N VAL A 294 -7.44 1.61 9.02
CA VAL A 294 -6.54 0.76 9.82
C VAL A 294 -5.77 -0.16 8.89
N VAL A 295 -4.44 -0.02 8.88
CA VAL A 295 -3.54 -0.85 8.06
C VAL A 295 -3.62 -2.29 8.55
N GLY A 296 -3.87 -3.22 7.64
CA GLY A 296 -3.94 -4.65 7.95
C GLY A 296 -5.34 -5.15 8.31
N SER A 297 -6.34 -4.28 8.50
CA SER A 297 -7.71 -4.75 8.70
C SER A 297 -8.25 -5.49 7.46
N ASN A 298 -9.03 -6.54 7.69
CA ASN A 298 -9.68 -7.31 6.63
C ASN A 298 -11.04 -7.84 7.14
N PRO A 299 -12.17 -7.33 6.64
CA PRO A 299 -12.30 -6.25 5.64
C PRO A 299 -11.69 -4.92 6.13
N LEU A 300 -11.38 -4.02 5.17
CA LEU A 300 -10.84 -2.70 5.51
C LEU A 300 -11.83 -1.92 6.36
N LYS A 301 -11.34 -1.30 7.46
CA LYS A 301 -12.13 -0.46 8.36
C LYS A 301 -11.56 0.95 8.44
N LEU A 302 -12.44 1.92 8.65
CA LEU A 302 -12.04 3.30 8.93
C LEU A 302 -11.30 3.37 10.27
N ALA A 303 -10.25 4.15 10.31
CA ALA A 303 -9.54 4.48 11.54
C ALA A 303 -10.37 5.45 12.38
N ASN A 304 -10.45 5.21 13.70
CA ASN A 304 -11.07 6.10 14.66
C ASN A 304 -10.03 7.03 15.32
N GLU A 305 -10.45 7.84 16.28
CA GLU A 305 -9.56 8.76 17.03
C GLU A 305 -8.53 8.04 17.89
N TYR A 306 -8.84 6.83 18.36
CA TYR A 306 -7.96 5.99 19.21
C TYR A 306 -6.96 5.15 18.40
N THR A 307 -7.14 5.07 17.07
CA THR A 307 -6.24 4.28 16.22
C THR A 307 -4.82 4.86 16.25
N PRO A 308 -3.79 4.07 16.65
CA PRO A 308 -2.41 4.53 16.68
C PRO A 308 -1.93 5.05 15.32
N ALA A 309 -1.15 6.13 15.31
CA ALA A 309 -0.62 6.71 14.06
C ALA A 309 0.20 5.72 13.22
N THR A 310 0.85 4.73 13.85
CA THR A 310 1.60 3.67 13.18
C THR A 310 0.73 2.64 12.47
N GLN A 311 -0.56 2.57 12.82
CA GLN A 311 -1.54 1.67 12.23
C GLN A 311 -2.59 2.42 11.37
N LYS A 312 -2.42 3.73 11.21
CA LYS A 312 -3.31 4.58 10.44
C LYS A 312 -2.67 4.97 9.12
N ALA A 313 -3.39 4.81 8.01
CA ALA A 313 -2.98 5.30 6.70
C ALA A 313 -4.14 6.00 5.99
N THR A 314 -3.84 7.08 5.26
CA THR A 314 -4.81 7.69 4.33
C THR A 314 -4.58 7.09 2.95
N GLU A 315 -5.62 6.43 2.44
CA GLU A 315 -5.55 5.67 1.19
C GLU A 315 -6.66 6.07 0.23
N LEU A 316 -6.47 5.75 -1.04
CA LEU A 316 -7.38 6.12 -2.12
C LEU A 316 -8.32 4.96 -2.48
N PHE A 317 -9.54 5.31 -2.80
CA PHE A 317 -10.61 4.39 -3.16
C PHE A 317 -11.32 4.86 -4.44
N VAL A 318 -11.80 3.91 -5.24
CA VAL A 318 -12.80 4.22 -6.25
C VAL A 318 -14.05 4.70 -5.50
N LYS A 319 -14.57 5.87 -5.87
CA LYS A 319 -15.72 6.46 -5.17
C LYS A 319 -16.89 5.49 -5.06
N GLY A 320 -17.37 5.28 -3.84
CA GLY A 320 -18.45 4.35 -3.49
C GLY A 320 -17.94 2.95 -3.09
N THR A 321 -16.61 2.73 -3.02
CA THR A 321 -16.03 1.48 -2.51
C THR A 321 -15.23 1.66 -1.22
N GLU A 322 -15.18 2.88 -0.70
CA GLU A 322 -14.55 3.19 0.59
C GLU A 322 -15.28 2.47 1.73
N PRO A 323 -14.55 2.04 2.79
CA PRO A 323 -15.18 1.45 3.97
C PRO A 323 -16.09 2.45 4.67
N THR A 324 -17.17 1.96 5.26
CA THR A 324 -18.14 2.75 6.03
C THR A 324 -18.08 2.46 7.52
N GLU A 325 -17.48 1.35 7.92
CA GLU A 325 -17.38 0.93 9.30
C GLU A 325 -16.06 1.39 9.92
N TYR A 326 -16.14 1.95 11.14
CA TYR A 326 -14.98 2.26 11.95
C TYR A 326 -14.47 1.02 12.68
N THR A 327 -13.18 1.02 12.99
CA THR A 327 -12.61 0.00 13.89
C THR A 327 -13.11 0.20 15.31
N GLU A 328 -13.31 -0.90 16.01
CA GLU A 328 -13.56 -0.93 17.46
C GLU A 328 -12.33 -1.35 18.26
N GLU A 329 -11.28 -1.80 17.56
CA GLU A 329 -10.09 -2.43 18.15
C GLU A 329 -9.31 -1.54 19.14
N PHE A 330 -9.34 -0.22 18.95
CA PHE A 330 -8.55 0.71 19.76
C PHE A 330 -9.41 1.58 20.68
N VAL A 331 -10.71 1.34 20.71
CA VAL A 331 -11.62 2.07 21.62
C VAL A 331 -11.29 1.68 23.04
N PRO A 332 -11.03 2.64 23.95
CA PRO A 332 -10.82 2.32 25.35
C PRO A 332 -12.01 1.54 25.89
N GLN A 333 -11.78 0.37 26.45
CA GLN A 333 -12.80 -0.35 27.17
C GLN A 333 -13.04 0.38 28.50
N ASN A 334 -14.23 0.93 28.69
CA ASN A 334 -14.65 1.48 29.95
C ASN A 334 -15.37 0.39 30.73
N LEU A 335 -14.98 0.18 32.00
CA LEU A 335 -15.71 -0.68 32.90
C LEU A 335 -16.92 0.09 33.44
N ASP A 336 -18.10 -0.51 33.33
CA ASP A 336 -19.32 0.12 33.87
C ASP A 336 -19.20 0.37 35.35
N SER A 337 -19.75 1.50 35.83
CA SER A 337 -19.81 1.79 37.23
C SER A 337 -20.84 0.91 37.94
N PRO A 338 -20.60 0.47 39.18
CA PRO A 338 -21.62 -0.17 39.98
C PRO A 338 -22.86 0.71 40.13
N THR A 339 -24.02 0.13 40.12
CA THR A 339 -25.32 0.82 40.24
C THR A 339 -26.11 0.34 41.43
N SER A 340 -27.17 1.04 41.79
CA SER A 340 -28.08 0.67 42.89
C SER A 340 -27.34 0.43 44.23
N LEU A 341 -26.30 1.25 44.50
CA LEU A 341 -25.59 1.17 45.78
C LEU A 341 -26.55 1.53 46.92
N GLN A 342 -26.64 0.64 47.90
CA GLN A 342 -27.46 0.81 49.08
C GLN A 342 -26.65 0.43 50.32
N ALA A 343 -26.85 1.17 51.40
CA ALA A 343 -26.31 0.86 52.70
C ALA A 343 -27.42 0.93 53.76
N SER A 344 -27.50 -0.09 54.61
CA SER A 344 -28.46 -0.12 55.74
C SER A 344 -27.74 -0.47 57.03
N TYR A 345 -28.11 0.21 58.12
CA TYR A 345 -27.51 -0.04 59.46
C TYR A 345 -28.32 -1.04 60.27
N ASN A 346 -27.66 -2.07 60.76
CA ASN A 346 -28.21 -3.03 61.66
C ASN A 346 -27.73 -2.71 63.11
N GLU A 347 -28.64 -2.10 63.90
CA GLU A 347 -28.32 -1.62 65.23
C GLU A 347 -27.98 -2.77 66.23
N ALA A 348 -28.66 -3.91 66.09
CA ALA A 348 -28.45 -5.06 66.98
C ALA A 348 -27.05 -5.71 66.74
N ALA A 349 -26.55 -5.71 65.52
CA ALA A 349 -25.27 -6.29 65.14
C ALA A 349 -24.14 -5.24 65.07
N GLN A 350 -24.44 -3.94 65.20
CA GLN A 350 -23.49 -2.82 65.04
C GLN A 350 -22.72 -2.89 63.72
N LEU A 351 -23.36 -3.24 62.56
CA LEU A 351 -22.78 -3.35 61.26
C LEU A 351 -23.64 -2.64 60.23
N ALA A 352 -23.02 -2.31 59.06
CA ALA A 352 -23.74 -1.88 57.88
C ALA A 352 -23.73 -2.98 56.83
N ASP A 353 -24.91 -3.26 56.25
CA ASP A 353 -25.06 -4.08 55.06
C ASP A 353 -24.97 -3.14 53.86
N VAL A 354 -23.95 -3.35 53.00
CA VAL A 354 -23.72 -2.57 51.79
C VAL A 354 -23.86 -3.47 50.57
N SER A 355 -24.71 -3.08 49.59
CA SER A 355 -24.98 -3.86 48.38
C SER A 355 -25.07 -3.00 47.16
N TRP A 356 -24.78 -3.56 45.99
CA TRP A 356 -24.81 -2.91 44.68
C TRP A 356 -25.14 -3.91 43.57
N SER A 357 -25.32 -3.40 42.35
CA SER A 357 -25.50 -4.19 41.13
C SER A 357 -24.43 -3.82 40.13
N HIS A 358 -24.07 -4.73 39.20
CA HIS A 358 -23.12 -4.49 38.14
C HIS A 358 -23.52 -5.27 36.87
N SER A 359 -23.48 -4.64 35.70
CA SER A 359 -23.96 -5.18 34.42
C SER A 359 -23.15 -6.37 33.91
N SER A 360 -21.83 -6.39 34.13
CA SER A 360 -20.95 -7.46 33.63
C SER A 360 -21.10 -8.80 34.34
N LEU A 361 -21.95 -8.90 35.36
CA LEU A 361 -22.26 -10.18 35.99
C LEU A 361 -23.40 -10.96 35.32
N ASP A 362 -23.99 -10.40 34.27
CA ASP A 362 -25.10 -11.00 33.50
C ASP A 362 -24.65 -11.99 32.38
N GLY A 363 -23.39 -12.39 32.35
CA GLY A 363 -22.93 -13.57 31.60
C GLY A 363 -22.78 -13.42 30.08
N SER A 364 -22.65 -12.23 29.53
CA SER A 364 -22.50 -11.99 28.10
C SER A 364 -21.09 -11.50 27.67
N GLY A 365 -20.04 -12.28 27.98
CA GLY A 365 -18.68 -11.95 27.49
C GLY A 365 -17.73 -13.10 27.70
N GLU A 366 -17.37 -13.81 26.65
CA GLU A 366 -16.20 -14.69 26.62
C GLU A 366 -14.93 -13.81 26.61
N ASP A 367 -13.96 -14.11 27.53
CA ASP A 367 -12.61 -13.52 27.62
C ASP A 367 -12.45 -12.12 28.26
N THR A 368 -13.11 -11.85 29.37
CA THR A 368 -12.72 -10.71 30.24
C THR A 368 -12.19 -11.20 31.60
N ASP A 369 -11.17 -10.52 32.13
CA ASP A 369 -10.71 -10.74 33.51
C ASP A 369 -11.89 -10.61 34.48
N PRO A 370 -11.95 -11.44 35.55
CA PRO A 370 -13.07 -11.42 36.50
C PRO A 370 -13.20 -10.04 37.17
N VAL A 371 -14.41 -9.51 37.21
CA VAL A 371 -14.68 -8.24 37.86
C VAL A 371 -14.63 -8.39 39.35
N THR A 372 -13.89 -7.51 40.01
CA THR A 372 -13.86 -7.35 41.50
C THR A 372 -14.26 -5.93 41.86
N PHE A 373 -14.70 -5.73 43.09
CA PHE A 373 -15.18 -4.46 43.60
C PHE A 373 -14.31 -3.99 44.76
N GLU A 374 -13.72 -2.80 44.63
CA GLU A 374 -13.05 -2.10 45.73
C GLU A 374 -14.07 -1.22 46.44
N VAL A 375 -14.30 -1.52 47.69
CA VAL A 375 -15.22 -0.76 48.53
C VAL A 375 -14.41 0.14 49.45
N SER A 376 -14.72 1.42 49.43
CA SER A 376 -14.11 2.42 50.31
C SER A 376 -15.14 3.07 51.18
N MET A 377 -14.72 3.54 52.36
CA MET A 377 -15.54 4.20 53.35
C MET A 377 -14.91 5.51 53.82
N LYS A 378 -15.76 6.53 53.98
CA LYS A 378 -15.43 7.78 54.70
C LYS A 378 -16.27 7.86 55.96
N VAL A 379 -15.71 8.41 57.03
CA VAL A 379 -16.38 8.67 58.32
C VAL A 379 -16.35 10.18 58.60
N ASP A 380 -17.49 10.79 58.84
CA ASP A 380 -17.67 12.21 59.19
C ASP A 380 -16.98 13.14 58.18
N GLY A 381 -17.06 12.80 56.86
CA GLY A 381 -16.45 13.56 55.79
C GLY A 381 -14.91 13.49 55.71
N GLY A 382 -14.28 12.59 56.49
CA GLY A 382 -12.84 12.34 56.47
C GLY A 382 -12.32 11.70 55.20
N PRO A 383 -11.04 11.32 55.14
CA PRO A 383 -10.46 10.67 53.98
C PRO A 383 -11.09 9.30 53.72
N ALA A 384 -11.22 8.94 52.43
CA ALA A 384 -11.67 7.60 52.06
C ALA A 384 -10.58 6.57 52.33
N THR A 385 -10.96 5.45 52.90
CA THR A 385 -10.11 4.27 53.12
C THR A 385 -10.73 3.05 52.45
N VAL A 386 -9.92 2.26 51.75
CA VAL A 386 -10.37 0.99 51.19
C VAL A 386 -10.59 0.01 52.35
N ILE A 387 -11.80 -0.52 52.45
CA ILE A 387 -12.20 -1.45 53.54
C ILE A 387 -12.36 -2.89 53.06
N SER A 388 -12.57 -3.09 51.73
CA SER A 388 -12.70 -4.44 51.17
C SER A 388 -12.42 -4.43 49.67
N THR A 389 -11.92 -5.56 49.15
CA THR A 389 -11.93 -5.91 47.72
C THR A 389 -12.59 -7.29 47.59
N THR A 390 -13.65 -7.40 46.82
CA THR A 390 -14.49 -8.60 46.74
C THR A 390 -15.02 -8.82 45.31
N SER A 391 -15.32 -10.06 44.95
CA SER A 391 -16.10 -10.43 43.77
C SER A 391 -17.62 -10.49 44.05
N ALA A 392 -18.03 -10.39 45.29
CA ALA A 392 -19.45 -10.33 45.65
C ALA A 392 -20.01 -8.93 45.44
N THR A 393 -21.33 -8.83 45.28
CA THR A 393 -22.07 -7.57 45.14
C THR A 393 -22.65 -7.05 46.43
N ALA A 394 -22.18 -7.58 47.56
CA ALA A 394 -22.56 -7.13 48.91
C ALA A 394 -21.44 -7.43 49.90
N ILE A 395 -21.32 -6.60 50.93
CA ILE A 395 -20.44 -6.81 52.07
C ILE A 395 -21.12 -6.39 53.38
N GLN A 396 -20.65 -6.93 54.48
CA GLN A 396 -20.99 -6.46 55.83
C GLN A 396 -19.81 -5.70 56.42
N VAL A 397 -20.04 -4.48 56.86
CA VAL A 397 -19.02 -3.61 57.45
C VAL A 397 -19.25 -3.54 58.95
N PRO A 398 -18.38 -4.17 59.77
CA PRO A 398 -18.53 -4.17 61.23
C PRO A 398 -18.07 -2.85 61.87
N ASN A 399 -18.33 -2.69 63.16
CA ASN A 399 -17.89 -1.58 64.00
C ASN A 399 -18.43 -0.21 63.53
N ILE A 400 -19.69 -0.16 63.12
CA ILE A 400 -20.38 1.08 62.78
C ILE A 400 -20.86 1.74 64.10
N GLU A 401 -20.38 2.94 64.38
CA GLU A 401 -20.70 3.70 65.57
C GLU A 401 -21.96 4.57 65.37
N ARG A 402 -22.84 4.57 66.32
CA ARG A 402 -24.05 5.40 66.32
C ARG A 402 -23.70 6.88 66.42
N GLY A 403 -24.32 7.71 65.55
CA GLY A 403 -24.15 9.16 65.56
C GLY A 403 -23.01 9.68 64.66
N LYS A 404 -22.32 8.81 63.94
CA LYS A 404 -21.37 9.18 62.88
C LYS A 404 -22.02 9.06 61.50
N GLU A 405 -21.56 9.87 60.56
CA GLU A 405 -21.92 9.78 59.14
C GLU A 405 -20.94 8.89 58.37
N TYR A 406 -21.45 7.90 57.63
CA TYR A 406 -20.66 6.98 56.82
C TYR A 406 -21.05 7.12 55.36
N THR A 407 -20.05 7.35 54.50
CA THR A 407 -20.22 7.35 53.04
C THR A 407 -19.45 6.18 52.46
N PHE A 408 -20.13 5.32 51.70
CA PHE A 408 -19.54 4.19 51.00
C PHE A 408 -19.40 4.52 49.53
N THR A 409 -18.29 4.10 48.91
CA THR A 409 -18.07 4.15 47.47
C THR A 409 -17.59 2.79 46.97
N VAL A 410 -18.07 2.39 45.80
CA VAL A 410 -17.72 1.12 45.17
C VAL A 410 -17.21 1.38 43.75
N THR A 411 -16.03 0.86 43.48
CA THR A 411 -15.37 0.94 42.17
C THR A 411 -15.19 -0.46 41.60
N ALA A 412 -15.67 -0.73 40.40
CA ALA A 412 -15.42 -1.99 39.72
C ALA A 412 -13.99 -2.02 39.14
N ILE A 413 -13.32 -3.18 39.19
CA ILE A 413 -11.97 -3.42 38.73
C ILE A 413 -11.96 -4.73 37.92
N SER A 414 -11.39 -4.70 36.72
CA SER A 414 -11.13 -5.87 35.87
C SER A 414 -9.77 -5.72 35.19
N GLY A 415 -8.77 -6.52 35.56
CA GLY A 415 -7.38 -6.31 35.13
C GLY A 415 -6.89 -4.89 35.47
N ASP A 416 -6.48 -4.15 34.44
CA ASP A 416 -6.02 -2.75 34.58
C ASP A 416 -7.15 -1.71 34.48
N LEU A 417 -8.39 -2.14 34.22
CA LEU A 417 -9.55 -1.26 34.08
C LEU A 417 -10.17 -0.93 35.40
N ARG A 418 -10.57 0.31 35.62
CA ARG A 418 -11.31 0.80 36.80
C ARG A 418 -12.49 1.64 36.33
N SER A 419 -13.66 1.42 36.92
CA SER A 419 -14.83 2.26 36.70
C SER A 419 -14.74 3.58 37.46
N ASP A 420 -15.63 4.52 37.13
CA ASP A 420 -15.97 5.60 38.07
C ASP A 420 -16.61 5.01 39.33
N PRO A 421 -16.35 5.60 40.51
CA PRO A 421 -16.95 5.12 41.78
C PRO A 421 -18.43 5.44 41.85
N ALA A 422 -19.24 4.46 42.23
CA ALA A 422 -20.62 4.69 42.68
C ALA A 422 -20.61 5.10 44.16
N SER A 423 -21.47 6.04 44.56
CA SER A 423 -21.60 6.50 45.96
C SER A 423 -23.06 6.68 46.36
#